data_fdc23687baabf6d41f9783dd1f98111a
#
_entry.id   fdc23687baabf6d41f9783dd1f98111a
#
_cell.length_a   1.000
_cell.length_b   1.000
_cell.length_c   1.000
_cell.angle_alpha   90.00
_cell.angle_beta   90.00
_cell.angle_gamma   90.00
#
_symmetry.space_group_name_H-M   'P 1'
#
loop_
_entity.id
_entity.type
_entity.pdbx_description
1 polymer ?
#
loop_
_entity_poly.entity_id
_entity_poly.type
_entity_poly.pdbx_seq_one_letter_code
_entity_poly.pdbx_strand_id
1 'polypeptide(L)'
;MVADPCSHGSASLFPGISASQDGSAVRRNKNKQEIPIKIISHRGASGHRPEHTLASYELGARYGGDFIEIDLVATRDGKLICRHEQEIGGTTDVGERPEFADRRTTRTVDGRETTGFFAQDFTLEEIRTLRAVERMRDVRAMNALMDGDYGIPTLDEVIELAFSLTGELGRPIGIYPETKHPAYHAAQGLELEPALIEALRGAGLTGPEPALPVFLQSFEAESLRKLAGTELPLVFLLGTEDRWLHYTTPEGLAEVATFAQAIGPAKGLVIPTDEDGNLGEPTDLVENAHAAGLLVHPYTFRSENHFLPPDLRSDRGPSDYGGFAAEYEAFFELGVDGVFTDFSRHAFLAREHFLDPQPVED
;
A
#
# COMPACT_ATOMS: atom_id res chain seq x y z
N MET A 1 42.61 12.35 28.61
CA MET A 1 42.48 13.05 27.34
C MET A 1 42.42 11.97 26.25
N VAL A 2 41.22 11.56 25.86
CA VAL A 2 40.97 10.64 24.75
C VAL A 2 40.02 11.42 23.84
N ALA A 3 40.45 11.63 22.59
CA ALA A 3 39.74 12.42 21.60
C ALA A 3 38.54 11.65 21.04
N ASP A 4 37.45 12.35 20.85
CA ASP A 4 36.21 11.94 20.24
C ASP A 4 36.32 12.02 18.68
N PRO A 5 36.03 10.99 17.89
CA PRO A 5 35.97 11.06 16.45
C PRO A 5 34.54 10.81 15.96
N CYS A 6 33.70 11.84 15.90
CA CYS A 6 32.44 11.80 15.14
C CYS A 6 32.09 13.18 14.59
N SER A 7 32.82 13.57 13.53
CA SER A 7 32.38 14.59 12.58
C SER A 7 32.23 13.93 11.21
N HIS A 8 31.07 13.33 10.94
CA HIS A 8 30.70 12.89 9.60
C HIS A 8 29.77 13.94 9.01
N GLY A 9 30.27 14.60 7.97
CA GLY A 9 29.52 15.57 7.19
C GLY A 9 28.28 14.93 6.59
N SER A 10 27.14 15.62 6.73
CA SER A 10 25.90 15.30 6.04
C SER A 10 26.10 15.54 4.54
N ALA A 11 26.25 14.45 3.78
CA ALA A 11 26.14 14.55 2.33
C ALA A 11 24.67 14.85 1.99
N SER A 12 24.44 15.96 1.25
CA SER A 12 23.16 16.33 0.69
C SER A 12 22.61 15.20 -0.17
N LEU A 13 21.44 14.69 0.16
CA LEU A 13 20.72 13.63 -0.57
C LEU A 13 20.02 14.14 -1.84
N PHE A 14 20.13 15.42 -2.16
CA PHE A 14 19.42 16.03 -3.29
C PHE A 14 20.40 16.65 -4.28
N PRO A 15 20.55 16.12 -5.53
CA PRO A 15 21.22 16.81 -6.62
C PRO A 15 20.35 18.00 -7.06
N GLY A 16 20.96 19.19 -7.20
CA GLY A 16 20.31 20.42 -7.55
C GLY A 16 19.56 20.33 -8.88
N ILE A 17 18.25 20.59 -8.84
CA ILE A 17 17.40 20.78 -10.01
C ILE A 17 17.47 22.26 -10.39
N SER A 18 17.92 22.54 -11.62
CA SER A 18 17.95 23.90 -12.19
C SER A 18 16.50 24.36 -12.42
N ALA A 19 16.04 25.33 -11.64
CA ALA A 19 14.74 25.94 -11.82
C ALA A 19 14.70 26.75 -13.13
N SER A 20 13.81 26.39 -14.05
CA SER A 20 13.38 27.25 -15.14
C SER A 20 12.53 28.37 -14.55
N GLN A 21 12.99 29.63 -14.72
CA GLN A 21 12.23 30.82 -14.34
C GLN A 21 11.06 31.00 -15.32
N ASP A 22 9.88 30.50 -14.96
CA ASP A 22 8.63 31.04 -15.48
C ASP A 22 7.65 31.23 -14.31
N GLY A 23 7.39 32.51 -14.04
CA GLY A 23 6.75 32.91 -12.79
C GLY A 23 5.23 32.82 -12.82
N SER A 24 4.70 31.65 -12.54
CA SER A 24 3.34 31.48 -12.03
C SER A 24 3.37 30.85 -10.64
N ALA A 25 3.64 31.68 -9.63
CA ALA A 25 3.46 31.25 -8.24
C ALA A 25 1.97 30.92 -8.01
N VAL A 26 1.64 29.67 -7.98
CA VAL A 26 0.36 29.19 -7.48
C VAL A 26 0.23 29.67 -6.03
N ARG A 27 -0.66 30.64 -5.80
CA ARG A 27 -0.93 31.18 -4.46
C ARG A 27 -1.54 30.07 -3.62
N ARG A 28 -0.73 29.43 -2.77
CA ARG A 28 -1.22 28.54 -1.71
C ARG A 28 -2.26 29.28 -0.88
N ASN A 29 -3.47 28.76 -0.86
CA ASN A 29 -4.56 29.30 -0.07
C ASN A 29 -4.37 28.88 1.40
N LYS A 30 -3.77 29.73 2.23
CA LYS A 30 -3.40 29.48 3.64
C LYS A 30 -4.56 29.18 4.60
N ASN A 31 -5.79 29.03 4.10
CA ASN A 31 -7.00 28.84 4.91
C ASN A 31 -7.71 27.49 4.71
N LYS A 32 -7.15 26.53 3.97
CA LYS A 32 -7.61 25.13 4.07
C LYS A 32 -6.84 24.48 5.21
N GLN A 33 -7.55 23.93 6.16
CA GLN A 33 -7.02 23.01 7.16
C GLN A 33 -6.37 21.86 6.36
N GLU A 34 -5.03 21.89 6.26
CA GLU A 34 -4.30 20.92 5.44
C GLU A 34 -4.50 19.56 6.08
N ILE A 35 -5.28 18.70 5.44
CA ILE A 35 -5.34 17.29 5.80
C ILE A 35 -3.97 16.73 5.42
N PRO A 36 -3.14 16.31 6.39
CA PRO A 36 -1.80 15.85 6.05
C PRO A 36 -1.89 14.61 5.17
N ILE A 37 -1.12 14.61 4.05
CA ILE A 37 -1.03 13.48 3.12
C ILE A 37 -0.74 12.20 3.89
N LYS A 38 -1.58 11.17 3.75
CA LYS A 38 -1.44 9.90 4.48
C LYS A 38 -0.35 9.03 3.86
N ILE A 39 0.50 8.45 4.69
CA ILE A 39 1.47 7.45 4.27
C ILE A 39 0.91 6.08 4.61
N ILE A 40 0.59 5.31 3.58
CA ILE A 40 0.00 4.00 3.67
C ILE A 40 1.08 2.98 3.35
N SER A 41 1.54 2.26 4.40
CA SER A 41 2.62 1.27 4.31
C SER A 41 2.12 0.02 3.57
N HIS A 42 2.33 -0.04 2.25
CA HIS A 42 1.83 -1.07 1.35
C HIS A 42 2.43 -2.44 1.68
N ARG A 43 1.62 -3.32 2.26
CA ARG A 43 2.03 -4.62 2.82
C ARG A 43 3.09 -4.49 3.92
N GLY A 44 3.10 -3.35 4.62
CA GLY A 44 4.12 -2.89 5.54
C GLY A 44 5.26 -2.11 4.86
N ALA A 45 6.47 -2.14 5.42
CA ALA A 45 7.68 -1.65 4.78
C ALA A 45 8.24 -2.74 3.84
N SER A 46 7.46 -3.14 2.83
CA SER A 46 7.75 -4.27 1.95
C SER A 46 9.00 -4.09 1.08
N GLY A 47 9.50 -2.85 0.94
CA GLY A 47 10.81 -2.57 0.35
C GLY A 47 11.99 -3.00 1.24
N HIS A 48 11.76 -3.29 2.53
CA HIS A 48 12.81 -3.60 3.50
C HIS A 48 12.62 -4.95 4.22
N ARG A 49 11.46 -5.57 4.11
CA ARG A 49 11.09 -6.86 4.75
C ARG A 49 10.17 -7.63 3.84
N PRO A 50 10.15 -8.96 3.89
CA PRO A 50 9.14 -9.75 3.19
C PRO A 50 7.74 -9.24 3.49
N GLU A 51 6.96 -9.02 2.43
CA GLU A 51 5.63 -8.42 2.50
C GLU A 51 4.68 -9.18 3.43
N HIS A 52 3.70 -8.49 4.02
CA HIS A 52 2.67 -9.09 4.86
C HIS A 52 3.23 -9.94 6.00
N THR A 53 4.25 -9.43 6.68
CA THR A 53 4.78 -9.99 7.94
C THR A 53 4.60 -8.96 9.05
N LEU A 54 4.47 -9.40 10.32
CA LEU A 54 4.40 -8.47 11.46
C LEU A 54 5.63 -7.57 11.51
N ALA A 55 6.82 -8.09 11.14
CA ALA A 55 8.05 -7.29 11.07
C ALA A 55 8.02 -6.21 9.99
N SER A 56 7.38 -6.48 8.83
CA SER A 56 7.16 -5.49 7.77
C SER A 56 6.20 -4.40 8.24
N TYR A 57 5.10 -4.77 8.87
CA TYR A 57 4.09 -3.84 9.39
C TYR A 57 4.64 -2.94 10.50
N GLU A 58 5.32 -3.53 11.47
CA GLU A 58 5.99 -2.79 12.54
C GLU A 58 6.98 -1.77 11.99
N LEU A 59 7.84 -2.20 11.05
CA LEU A 59 8.82 -1.33 10.44
C LEU A 59 8.16 -0.18 9.66
N GLY A 60 7.07 -0.45 8.93
CA GLY A 60 6.29 0.55 8.21
C GLY A 60 5.78 1.66 9.12
N ALA A 61 5.17 1.29 10.24
CA ALA A 61 4.69 2.24 11.25
C ALA A 61 5.83 3.04 11.88
N ARG A 62 6.94 2.38 12.28
CA ARG A 62 8.13 3.04 12.86
C ARG A 62 8.83 3.98 11.87
N TYR A 63 8.72 3.73 10.59
CA TYR A 63 9.28 4.53 9.51
C TYR A 63 8.36 5.69 9.05
N GLY A 64 7.31 5.99 9.82
CA GLY A 64 6.45 7.15 9.59
C GLY A 64 5.17 6.85 8.82
N GLY A 65 4.87 5.56 8.57
CA GLY A 65 3.58 5.16 8.03
C GLY A 65 2.43 5.50 8.97
N ASP A 66 1.39 6.13 8.44
CA ASP A 66 0.17 6.47 9.18
C ASP A 66 -0.79 5.27 9.23
N PHE A 67 -0.74 4.41 8.20
CA PHE A 67 -1.56 3.21 8.07
C PHE A 67 -0.70 1.99 7.74
N ILE A 68 -1.08 0.85 8.30
CA ILE A 68 -0.64 -0.48 7.89
C ILE A 68 -1.64 -1.00 6.85
N GLU A 69 -1.19 -1.18 5.62
CA GLU A 69 -2.02 -1.78 4.57
C GLU A 69 -1.89 -3.30 4.59
N ILE A 70 -3.04 -3.99 4.37
CA ILE A 70 -3.21 -5.42 4.62
C ILE A 70 -4.08 -6.02 3.52
N ASP A 71 -3.54 -6.96 2.75
CA ASP A 71 -4.33 -7.78 1.82
C ASP A 71 -4.87 -9.04 2.53
N LEU A 72 -6.14 -9.35 2.39
CA LEU A 72 -6.80 -10.44 3.10
C LEU A 72 -7.28 -11.53 2.15
N VAL A 73 -6.92 -12.76 2.47
CA VAL A 73 -7.46 -13.99 1.87
C VAL A 73 -7.92 -14.96 2.96
N ALA A 74 -8.82 -15.89 2.62
CA ALA A 74 -9.34 -16.85 3.58
C ALA A 74 -8.60 -18.19 3.54
N THR A 75 -8.36 -18.77 4.71
CA THR A 75 -7.98 -20.18 4.88
C THR A 75 -9.18 -21.11 4.70
N ARG A 76 -8.94 -22.44 4.63
CA ARG A 76 -9.98 -23.46 4.53
C ARG A 76 -11.00 -23.42 5.68
N ASP A 77 -10.56 -23.04 6.86
CA ASP A 77 -11.38 -22.89 8.07
C ASP A 77 -11.89 -21.46 8.29
N GLY A 78 -11.87 -20.63 7.22
CA GLY A 78 -12.49 -19.30 7.18
C GLY A 78 -11.75 -18.23 8.00
N LYS A 79 -10.47 -18.43 8.31
CA LYS A 79 -9.66 -17.42 8.99
C LYS A 79 -9.01 -16.48 7.98
N LEU A 80 -9.00 -15.17 8.28
CA LEU A 80 -8.38 -14.17 7.45
C LEU A 80 -6.87 -14.10 7.72
N ILE A 81 -6.07 -14.34 6.68
CA ILE A 81 -4.62 -14.23 6.70
C ILE A 81 -4.15 -13.12 5.76
N CYS A 82 -2.97 -12.56 6.03
CA CYS A 82 -2.42 -11.46 5.26
C CYS A 82 -1.58 -12.00 4.10
N ARG A 83 -2.15 -12.03 2.89
CA ARG A 83 -1.49 -12.38 1.62
C ARG A 83 -2.15 -11.64 0.45
N HIS A 84 -1.31 -11.22 -0.51
CA HIS A 84 -1.82 -10.49 -1.68
C HIS A 84 -2.59 -11.38 -2.64
N GLU A 85 -2.12 -12.61 -2.88
CA GLU A 85 -2.79 -13.58 -3.72
C GLU A 85 -3.33 -14.76 -2.90
N GLN A 86 -4.36 -15.41 -3.43
CA GLN A 86 -4.83 -16.70 -2.94
C GLN A 86 -3.79 -17.81 -3.17
N GLU A 87 -3.01 -17.70 -4.25
CA GLU A 87 -1.85 -18.55 -4.52
C GLU A 87 -0.68 -18.08 -3.68
N ILE A 88 -0.29 -18.89 -2.68
CA ILE A 88 0.69 -18.52 -1.65
C ILE A 88 2.09 -19.07 -1.91
N GLY A 89 2.30 -19.84 -3.00
CA GLY A 89 3.60 -20.44 -3.30
C GLY A 89 4.70 -19.45 -3.65
N GLY A 90 4.32 -18.30 -4.23
CA GLY A 90 5.26 -17.24 -4.61
C GLY A 90 5.76 -16.39 -3.43
N THR A 91 5.10 -16.46 -2.27
CA THR A 91 5.38 -15.62 -1.09
C THR A 91 5.51 -16.41 0.21
N THR A 92 5.52 -17.73 0.13
CA THR A 92 5.76 -18.64 1.26
C THR A 92 6.65 -19.81 0.83
N ASP A 93 7.18 -20.51 1.82
CA ASP A 93 7.99 -21.73 1.64
C ASP A 93 7.14 -23.00 1.41
N VAL A 94 5.83 -22.89 1.13
CA VAL A 94 4.92 -24.03 0.97
C VAL A 94 5.37 -25.01 -0.12
N GLY A 95 5.99 -24.49 -1.20
CA GLY A 95 6.52 -25.32 -2.28
C GLY A 95 7.71 -26.19 -1.87
N GLU A 96 8.37 -25.88 -0.76
CA GLU A 96 9.49 -26.62 -0.18
C GLU A 96 9.05 -27.60 0.92
N ARG A 97 7.73 -27.70 1.20
CA ARG A 97 7.13 -28.53 2.24
C ARG A 97 6.61 -29.85 1.67
N PRO A 98 7.34 -30.98 1.85
CA PRO A 98 6.93 -32.28 1.29
C PRO A 98 5.54 -32.74 1.75
N GLU A 99 5.15 -32.38 2.98
CA GLU A 99 3.84 -32.71 3.57
C GLU A 99 2.65 -32.08 2.84
N PHE A 100 2.90 -31.04 2.02
CA PHE A 100 1.87 -30.33 1.26
C PHE A 100 1.99 -30.53 -0.26
N ALA A 101 2.90 -31.36 -0.73
CA ALA A 101 3.19 -31.52 -2.16
C ALA A 101 1.96 -31.96 -2.98
N ASP A 102 1.05 -32.75 -2.40
CA ASP A 102 -0.19 -33.23 -3.02
C ASP A 102 -1.29 -32.17 -3.14
N ARG A 103 -1.14 -31.01 -2.48
CA ARG A 103 -2.10 -29.89 -2.55
C ARG A 103 -1.86 -28.94 -3.70
N ARG A 104 -0.79 -29.15 -4.47
CA ARG A 104 -0.54 -28.34 -5.66
C ARG A 104 -1.63 -28.60 -6.69
N THR A 105 -2.36 -27.54 -7.06
CA THR A 105 -3.53 -27.64 -7.95
C THR A 105 -3.61 -26.46 -8.92
N THR A 106 -4.48 -26.55 -9.94
CA THR A 106 -4.77 -25.46 -10.86
C THR A 106 -6.16 -24.92 -10.58
N ARG A 107 -6.27 -23.60 -10.46
CA ARG A 107 -7.53 -22.87 -10.27
C ARG A 107 -7.61 -21.69 -11.21
N THR A 108 -8.83 -21.31 -11.54
CA THR A 108 -9.10 -20.07 -12.29
C THR A 108 -9.46 -18.96 -11.30
N VAL A 109 -8.68 -17.90 -11.29
CA VAL A 109 -8.92 -16.68 -10.51
C VAL A 109 -9.06 -15.53 -11.50
N ASP A 110 -10.19 -14.84 -11.51
CA ASP A 110 -10.50 -13.71 -12.43
C ASP A 110 -10.23 -14.04 -13.91
N GLY A 111 -10.58 -15.27 -14.30
CA GLY A 111 -10.42 -15.73 -15.69
C GLY A 111 -9.00 -16.16 -16.05
N ARG A 112 -8.05 -16.16 -15.12
CA ARG A 112 -6.67 -16.63 -15.35
C ARG A 112 -6.43 -17.97 -14.65
N GLU A 113 -5.93 -18.96 -15.38
CA GLU A 113 -5.48 -20.21 -14.80
C GLU A 113 -4.15 -20.00 -14.06
N THR A 114 -4.13 -20.40 -12.78
CA THR A 114 -2.95 -20.35 -11.92
C THR A 114 -2.73 -21.74 -11.32
N THR A 115 -1.51 -22.24 -11.37
CA THR A 115 -1.14 -23.53 -10.79
C THR A 115 -0.19 -23.33 -9.61
N GLY A 116 -0.61 -23.74 -8.43
CA GLY A 116 0.19 -23.54 -7.21
C GLY A 116 -0.52 -24.06 -5.97
N PHE A 117 -0.27 -23.41 -4.84
CA PHE A 117 -0.82 -23.73 -3.53
C PHE A 117 -1.74 -22.59 -3.09
N PHE A 118 -2.99 -22.90 -2.82
CA PHE A 118 -3.99 -21.88 -2.54
C PHE A 118 -4.34 -21.84 -1.05
N ALA A 119 -4.40 -20.65 -0.47
CA ALA A 119 -4.68 -20.41 0.95
C ALA A 119 -5.90 -21.19 1.47
N GLN A 120 -6.97 -21.25 0.68
CA GLN A 120 -8.21 -21.97 1.02
C GLN A 120 -8.07 -23.50 1.06
N ASP A 121 -6.94 -24.07 0.68
CA ASP A 121 -6.66 -25.50 0.80
C ASP A 121 -5.98 -25.85 2.14
N PHE A 122 -5.63 -24.83 2.95
CA PHE A 122 -4.92 -24.97 4.21
C PHE A 122 -5.76 -24.42 5.37
N THR A 123 -5.69 -25.10 6.53
CA THR A 123 -6.19 -24.52 7.78
C THR A 123 -5.22 -23.47 8.32
N LEU A 124 -5.68 -22.61 9.23
CA LEU A 124 -4.80 -21.66 9.91
C LEU A 124 -3.65 -22.37 10.64
N GLU A 125 -3.90 -23.53 11.26
CA GLU A 125 -2.86 -24.31 11.92
C GLU A 125 -1.74 -24.72 10.95
N GLU A 126 -2.11 -25.14 9.74
CA GLU A 126 -1.15 -25.49 8.68
C GLU A 126 -0.41 -24.23 8.17
N ILE A 127 -1.12 -23.12 7.93
CA ILE A 127 -0.51 -21.84 7.54
C ILE A 127 0.53 -21.36 8.55
N ARG A 128 0.30 -21.54 9.83
CA ARG A 128 1.25 -21.15 10.89
C ARG A 128 2.58 -21.93 10.86
N THR A 129 2.63 -23.06 10.18
CA THR A 129 3.88 -23.79 9.94
C THR A 129 4.73 -23.20 8.82
N LEU A 130 4.12 -22.40 7.94
CA LEU A 130 4.78 -21.77 6.79
C LEU A 130 5.57 -20.53 7.20
N ARG A 131 6.49 -20.16 6.32
CA ARG A 131 7.31 -18.95 6.46
C ARG A 131 7.22 -18.10 5.20
N ALA A 132 7.23 -16.78 5.41
CA ALA A 132 7.25 -15.80 4.33
C ALA A 132 8.57 -15.83 3.57
N VAL A 133 8.49 -15.62 2.26
CA VAL A 133 9.64 -15.46 1.36
C VAL A 133 9.45 -14.22 0.49
N GLU A 134 10.57 -13.62 0.10
CA GLU A 134 10.57 -12.45 -0.80
C GLU A 134 10.22 -12.88 -2.24
N ARG A 135 9.23 -12.20 -2.86
CA ARG A 135 8.83 -12.47 -4.25
C ARG A 135 9.76 -11.84 -5.29
N MET A 136 10.35 -10.68 -4.98
CA MET A 136 11.17 -9.89 -5.89
C MET A 136 12.66 -10.04 -5.59
N ARG A 137 13.15 -11.26 -5.48
CA ARG A 137 14.52 -11.61 -5.06
C ARG A 137 15.60 -10.90 -5.87
N ASP A 138 15.38 -10.69 -7.17
CA ASP A 138 16.35 -10.03 -8.07
C ASP A 138 16.46 -8.53 -7.80
N VAL A 139 15.40 -7.89 -7.29
CA VAL A 139 15.38 -6.47 -6.95
C VAL A 139 15.62 -6.26 -5.45
N ARG A 140 15.09 -7.15 -4.60
CA ARG A 140 15.13 -7.04 -3.14
C ARG A 140 15.95 -8.17 -2.50
N ALA A 141 17.18 -8.38 -2.98
CA ALA A 141 18.05 -9.44 -2.50
C ALA A 141 18.31 -9.39 -0.99
N MET A 142 18.30 -8.19 -0.38
CA MET A 142 18.45 -8.04 1.08
C MET A 142 17.22 -8.56 1.84
N ASN A 143 16.01 -8.42 1.29
CA ASN A 143 14.81 -9.01 1.88
C ASN A 143 14.87 -10.54 1.81
N ALA A 144 15.37 -11.08 0.70
CA ALA A 144 15.50 -12.53 0.51
C ALA A 144 16.46 -13.21 1.51
N LEU A 145 17.35 -12.45 2.16
CA LEU A 145 18.17 -12.98 3.26
C LEU A 145 17.35 -13.29 4.52
N MET A 146 16.13 -12.78 4.60
CA MET A 146 15.20 -13.00 5.72
C MET A 146 14.11 -14.02 5.37
N ASP A 147 14.22 -14.71 4.24
CA ASP A 147 13.32 -15.79 3.89
C ASP A 147 13.33 -16.89 4.96
N GLY A 148 12.16 -17.28 5.40
CA GLY A 148 12.03 -18.28 6.46
C GLY A 148 12.02 -17.73 7.89
N ASP A 149 12.34 -16.45 8.11
CA ASP A 149 12.40 -15.85 9.46
C ASP A 149 11.01 -15.52 10.02
N TYR A 150 10.04 -15.19 9.15
CA TYR A 150 8.75 -14.65 9.57
C TYR A 150 7.58 -15.56 9.22
N GLY A 151 6.61 -15.66 10.14
CA GLY A 151 5.34 -16.34 9.91
C GLY A 151 4.35 -15.51 9.07
N ILE A 152 3.23 -16.15 8.75
CA ILE A 152 2.11 -15.52 8.03
C ILE A 152 1.10 -15.03 9.08
N PRO A 153 0.88 -13.71 9.23
CA PRO A 153 -0.03 -13.19 10.24
C PRO A 153 -1.49 -13.30 9.82
N THR A 154 -2.35 -13.35 10.84
CA THR A 154 -3.80 -13.16 10.72
C THR A 154 -4.15 -11.67 10.83
N LEU A 155 -5.36 -11.29 10.41
CA LEU A 155 -5.89 -9.94 10.64
C LEU A 155 -5.90 -9.58 12.14
N ASP A 156 -6.31 -10.50 13.01
CA ASP A 156 -6.35 -10.26 14.46
C ASP A 156 -4.96 -9.88 15.01
N GLU A 157 -3.91 -10.61 14.60
CA GLU A 157 -2.52 -10.32 15.01
C GLU A 157 -2.05 -8.94 14.51
N VAL A 158 -2.51 -8.48 13.33
CA VAL A 158 -2.18 -7.13 12.82
C VAL A 158 -2.95 -6.05 13.57
N ILE A 159 -4.21 -6.29 13.92
CA ILE A 159 -5.00 -5.36 14.77
C ILE A 159 -4.31 -5.18 16.13
N GLU A 160 -3.90 -6.28 16.78
CA GLU A 160 -3.16 -6.23 18.04
C GLU A 160 -1.86 -5.44 17.92
N LEU A 161 -1.10 -5.65 16.83
CA LEU A 161 0.12 -4.90 16.53
C LEU A 161 -0.17 -3.40 16.38
N ALA A 162 -1.22 -3.02 15.65
CA ALA A 162 -1.58 -1.62 15.44
C ALA A 162 -1.92 -0.90 16.77
N PHE A 163 -2.66 -1.56 17.67
CA PHE A 163 -2.90 -1.03 19.02
C PHE A 163 -1.61 -0.88 19.84
N SER A 164 -0.75 -1.89 19.82
CA SER A 164 0.54 -1.86 20.52
C SER A 164 1.41 -0.70 20.04
N LEU A 165 1.55 -0.56 18.71
CA LEU A 165 2.35 0.51 18.09
C LEU A 165 1.76 1.90 18.36
N THR A 166 0.43 2.02 18.39
CA THR A 166 -0.25 3.28 18.76
C THR A 166 0.15 3.72 20.16
N GLY A 167 0.12 2.80 21.13
CA GLY A 167 0.52 3.08 22.49
C GLY A 167 2.01 3.41 22.62
N GLU A 168 2.87 2.67 21.93
CA GLU A 168 4.33 2.83 21.98
C GLU A 168 4.80 4.12 21.29
N LEU A 169 4.26 4.42 20.10
CA LEU A 169 4.69 5.57 19.31
C LEU A 169 4.00 6.88 19.70
N GLY A 170 2.96 6.81 20.55
CA GLY A 170 2.20 7.98 21.01
C GLY A 170 1.41 8.68 19.89
N ARG A 171 1.12 7.98 18.80
CA ARG A 171 0.29 8.46 17.68
C ARG A 171 -0.57 7.32 17.13
N PRO A 172 -1.78 7.61 16.60
CA PRO A 172 -2.60 6.57 16.00
C PRO A 172 -1.87 5.88 14.83
N ILE A 173 -1.90 4.55 14.81
CA ILE A 173 -1.50 3.72 13.68
C ILE A 173 -2.78 3.09 13.14
N GLY A 174 -3.22 3.57 11.96
CA GLY A 174 -4.40 3.05 11.31
C GLY A 174 -4.16 1.72 10.61
N ILE A 175 -5.24 1.04 10.24
CA ILE A 175 -5.19 -0.16 9.39
C ILE A 175 -5.99 0.09 8.10
N TYR A 176 -5.56 -0.57 7.02
CA TYR A 176 -6.12 -0.38 5.68
C TYR A 176 -6.34 -1.73 4.98
N PRO A 177 -7.29 -2.56 5.47
CA PRO A 177 -7.54 -3.90 4.94
C PRO A 177 -8.15 -3.87 3.53
N GLU A 178 -7.64 -4.73 2.64
CA GLU A 178 -8.23 -5.05 1.35
C GLU A 178 -8.87 -6.44 1.36
N THR A 179 -10.10 -6.56 0.86
CA THR A 179 -10.67 -7.86 0.51
C THR A 179 -10.17 -8.26 -0.88
N LYS A 180 -9.28 -9.27 -0.94
CA LYS A 180 -8.69 -9.76 -2.20
C LYS A 180 -9.62 -10.75 -2.89
N HIS A 181 -10.03 -10.43 -4.13
CA HIS A 181 -10.89 -11.27 -4.97
C HIS A 181 -12.10 -11.85 -4.19
N PRO A 182 -12.92 -10.99 -3.53
CA PRO A 182 -13.99 -11.45 -2.65
C PRO A 182 -15.03 -12.31 -3.38
N ALA A 183 -15.34 -12.04 -4.65
CA ALA A 183 -16.25 -12.89 -5.43
C ALA A 183 -15.69 -14.32 -5.62
N TYR A 184 -14.37 -14.45 -5.84
CA TYR A 184 -13.72 -15.75 -5.92
C TYR A 184 -13.85 -16.52 -4.62
N HIS A 185 -13.58 -15.89 -3.47
CA HIS A 185 -13.72 -16.52 -2.16
C HIS A 185 -15.16 -16.88 -1.84
N ALA A 186 -16.12 -16.02 -2.15
CA ALA A 186 -17.55 -16.28 -1.97
C ALA A 186 -18.02 -17.51 -2.78
N ALA A 187 -17.53 -17.66 -4.01
CA ALA A 187 -17.83 -18.86 -4.84
C ALA A 187 -17.28 -20.16 -4.23
N GLN A 188 -16.34 -20.08 -3.30
CA GLN A 188 -15.81 -21.23 -2.53
C GLN A 188 -16.51 -21.40 -1.18
N GLY A 189 -17.51 -20.56 -0.84
CA GLY A 189 -18.17 -20.55 0.47
C GLY A 189 -17.31 -19.94 1.59
N LEU A 190 -16.33 -19.10 1.21
CA LEU A 190 -15.37 -18.47 2.11
C LEU A 190 -15.46 -16.94 1.98
N GLU A 191 -16.66 -16.37 2.16
CA GLU A 191 -16.87 -14.91 2.12
C GLU A 191 -15.95 -14.19 3.09
N LEU A 192 -15.23 -13.14 2.61
CA LEU A 192 -14.26 -12.39 3.40
C LEU A 192 -14.93 -11.34 4.29
N GLU A 193 -16.00 -10.70 3.79
CA GLU A 193 -16.61 -9.54 4.42
C GLU A 193 -17.21 -9.86 5.81
N PRO A 194 -17.95 -10.96 6.02
CA PRO A 194 -18.46 -11.30 7.35
C PRO A 194 -17.37 -11.49 8.39
N ALA A 195 -16.27 -12.18 8.04
CA ALA A 195 -15.14 -12.41 8.94
C ALA A 195 -14.39 -11.10 9.24
N LEU A 196 -14.21 -10.23 8.24
CA LEU A 196 -13.62 -8.91 8.42
C LEU A 196 -14.47 -8.03 9.35
N ILE A 197 -15.77 -7.96 9.12
CA ILE A 197 -16.71 -7.20 9.98
C ILE A 197 -16.68 -7.71 11.42
N GLU A 198 -16.65 -9.03 11.62
CA GLU A 198 -16.60 -9.65 12.95
C GLU A 198 -15.31 -9.27 13.69
N ALA A 199 -14.15 -9.39 13.04
CA ALA A 199 -12.84 -9.02 13.60
C ALA A 199 -12.79 -7.54 13.98
N LEU A 200 -13.21 -6.63 13.08
CA LEU A 200 -13.22 -5.20 13.34
C LEU A 200 -14.18 -4.83 14.47
N ARG A 201 -15.37 -5.42 14.50
CA ARG A 201 -16.35 -5.17 15.57
C ARG A 201 -15.83 -5.67 16.93
N GLY A 202 -15.22 -6.86 16.96
CA GLY A 202 -14.61 -7.44 18.16
C GLY A 202 -13.51 -6.56 18.74
N ALA A 203 -12.78 -5.86 17.89
CA ALA A 203 -11.71 -4.93 18.28
C ALA A 203 -12.18 -3.49 18.56
N GLY A 204 -13.48 -3.17 18.41
CA GLY A 204 -13.99 -1.79 18.57
C GLY A 204 -13.57 -0.86 17.42
N LEU A 205 -13.39 -1.41 16.23
CA LEU A 205 -12.94 -0.69 15.03
C LEU A 205 -14.06 -0.48 13.99
N THR A 206 -15.31 -0.43 14.43
CA THR A 206 -16.48 -0.10 13.58
C THR A 206 -17.19 1.12 14.13
N GLY A 207 -18.05 1.73 13.29
CA GLY A 207 -18.79 2.95 13.64
C GLY A 207 -18.03 4.24 13.31
N PRO A 208 -18.64 5.41 13.61
CA PRO A 208 -18.10 6.71 13.19
C PRO A 208 -16.83 7.14 13.95
N GLU A 209 -16.58 6.57 15.12
CA GLU A 209 -15.43 6.89 15.98
C GLU A 209 -14.69 5.60 16.39
N PRO A 210 -14.03 4.90 15.44
CA PRO A 210 -13.30 3.69 15.77
C PRO A 210 -12.08 3.99 16.64
N ALA A 211 -11.67 3.01 17.47
CA ALA A 211 -10.53 3.17 18.39
C ALA A 211 -9.19 3.44 17.68
N LEU A 212 -9.05 3.02 16.42
CA LEU A 212 -7.96 3.36 15.51
C LEU A 212 -8.56 3.80 14.17
N PRO A 213 -7.86 4.65 13.38
CA PRO A 213 -8.29 4.95 12.01
C PRO A 213 -8.34 3.69 11.15
N VAL A 214 -9.42 3.52 10.38
CA VAL A 214 -9.60 2.39 9.47
C VAL A 214 -10.11 2.89 8.13
N PHE A 215 -9.51 2.42 7.04
CA PHE A 215 -10.07 2.45 5.69
C PHE A 215 -10.27 1.03 5.21
N LEU A 216 -11.35 0.74 4.51
CA LEU A 216 -11.60 -0.58 3.90
C LEU A 216 -11.53 -0.45 2.39
N GLN A 217 -10.77 -1.31 1.71
CA GLN A 217 -10.58 -1.21 0.28
C GLN A 217 -10.93 -2.49 -0.47
N SER A 218 -11.29 -2.34 -1.72
CA SER A 218 -11.53 -3.45 -2.65
C SER A 218 -11.53 -2.97 -4.10
N PHE A 219 -11.13 -3.84 -5.02
CA PHE A 219 -11.38 -3.68 -6.47
C PHE A 219 -12.82 -4.04 -6.86
N GLU A 220 -13.60 -4.61 -5.95
CA GLU A 220 -14.98 -5.05 -6.23
C GLU A 220 -15.99 -4.18 -5.46
N ALA A 221 -16.75 -3.34 -6.19
CA ALA A 221 -17.75 -2.46 -5.60
C ALA A 221 -18.80 -3.21 -4.76
N GLU A 222 -19.12 -4.46 -5.12
CA GLU A 222 -20.07 -5.27 -4.36
C GLU A 222 -19.55 -5.62 -2.97
N SER A 223 -18.25 -5.90 -2.83
CA SER A 223 -17.63 -6.11 -1.51
C SER A 223 -17.71 -4.84 -0.65
N LEU A 224 -17.42 -3.67 -1.23
CA LEU A 224 -17.55 -2.39 -0.52
C LEU A 224 -18.99 -2.14 -0.05
N ARG A 225 -20.01 -2.45 -0.89
CA ARG A 225 -21.42 -2.32 -0.48
C ARG A 225 -21.78 -3.23 0.70
N LYS A 226 -21.22 -4.45 0.76
CA LYS A 226 -21.40 -5.35 1.92
C LYS A 226 -20.74 -4.79 3.18
N LEU A 227 -19.60 -4.08 3.03
CA LEU A 227 -18.86 -3.45 4.12
C LEU A 227 -19.46 -2.13 4.61
N ALA A 228 -20.41 -1.51 3.89
CA ALA A 228 -21.00 -0.22 4.23
C ALA A 228 -21.63 -0.18 5.64
N GLY A 229 -22.14 -1.33 6.14
CA GLY A 229 -22.68 -1.44 7.49
C GLY A 229 -21.67 -1.30 8.63
N THR A 230 -20.37 -1.17 8.33
CA THR A 230 -19.33 -0.88 9.32
C THR A 230 -19.26 0.60 9.69
N GLU A 231 -19.84 1.49 8.87
CA GLU A 231 -19.74 2.96 8.96
C GLU A 231 -18.29 3.48 8.85
N LEU A 232 -17.40 2.71 8.25
CA LEU A 232 -15.99 3.07 8.00
C LEU A 232 -15.84 3.65 6.58
N PRO A 233 -14.83 4.51 6.34
CA PRO A 233 -14.51 4.97 5.00
C PRO A 233 -14.14 3.80 4.08
N LEU A 234 -14.79 3.75 2.92
CA LEU A 234 -14.59 2.76 1.87
C LEU A 234 -13.79 3.34 0.72
N VAL A 235 -12.89 2.55 0.16
CA VAL A 235 -11.97 2.95 -0.91
C VAL A 235 -12.14 2.02 -2.10
N PHE A 236 -12.51 2.58 -3.23
CA PHE A 236 -12.63 1.82 -4.46
C PHE A 236 -11.30 1.86 -5.24
N LEU A 237 -10.68 0.70 -5.41
CA LEU A 237 -9.41 0.57 -6.12
C LEU A 237 -9.63 0.55 -7.63
N LEU A 238 -8.78 1.28 -8.37
CA LEU A 238 -8.84 1.39 -9.83
C LEU A 238 -7.52 0.94 -10.44
N GLY A 239 -7.57 -0.09 -11.29
CA GLY A 239 -6.45 -0.53 -12.12
C GLY A 239 -6.33 0.25 -13.43
N THR A 240 -5.39 -0.14 -14.29
CA THR A 240 -5.14 0.52 -15.58
C THR A 240 -5.87 -0.13 -16.75
N GLU A 241 -6.58 -1.25 -16.53
CA GLU A 241 -7.32 -1.95 -17.59
C GLU A 241 -8.58 -1.16 -18.00
N ASP A 242 -9.03 -1.33 -19.22
CA ASP A 242 -10.17 -0.60 -19.84
C ASP A 242 -11.44 -0.59 -18.98
N ARG A 243 -11.70 -1.65 -18.22
CA ARG A 243 -12.85 -1.74 -17.31
C ARG A 243 -12.90 -0.64 -16.24
N TRP A 244 -11.77 -0.02 -15.94
CA TRP A 244 -11.66 1.04 -14.93
C TRP A 244 -11.81 2.45 -15.49
N LEU A 245 -11.66 2.65 -16.83
CA LEU A 245 -11.64 3.96 -17.45
C LEU A 245 -12.96 4.75 -17.24
N HIS A 246 -14.09 4.06 -17.13
CA HIS A 246 -15.35 4.73 -16.77
C HIS A 246 -15.23 5.47 -15.43
N TYR A 247 -14.61 4.86 -14.43
CA TYR A 247 -14.51 5.42 -13.09
C TYR A 247 -13.44 6.52 -12.93
N THR A 248 -12.75 6.88 -14.00
CA THR A 248 -11.87 8.06 -14.03
C THR A 248 -12.56 9.30 -14.61
N THR A 249 -13.78 9.16 -15.13
CA THR A 249 -14.60 10.26 -15.63
C THR A 249 -15.42 10.93 -14.52
N PRO A 250 -15.84 12.21 -14.66
CA PRO A 250 -16.71 12.85 -13.68
C PRO A 250 -17.99 12.06 -13.37
N GLU A 251 -18.62 11.44 -14.37
CA GLU A 251 -19.82 10.62 -14.21
C GLU A 251 -19.54 9.35 -13.42
N GLY A 252 -18.43 8.66 -13.73
CA GLY A 252 -18.03 7.45 -13.01
C GLY A 252 -17.60 7.75 -11.56
N LEU A 253 -16.93 8.89 -11.32
CA LEU A 253 -16.58 9.33 -9.97
C LEU A 253 -17.82 9.69 -9.14
N ALA A 254 -18.82 10.31 -9.76
CA ALA A 254 -20.11 10.55 -9.09
C ALA A 254 -20.83 9.24 -8.74
N GLU A 255 -20.71 8.19 -9.56
CA GLU A 255 -21.20 6.85 -9.24
C GLU A 255 -20.43 6.27 -8.03
N VAL A 256 -19.09 6.33 -8.03
CA VAL A 256 -18.25 5.86 -6.91
C VAL A 256 -18.62 6.54 -5.61
N ALA A 257 -18.86 7.85 -5.62
CA ALA A 257 -19.25 8.64 -4.44
C ALA A 257 -20.57 8.17 -3.79
N THR A 258 -21.38 7.37 -4.49
CA THR A 258 -22.60 6.78 -3.90
C THR A 258 -22.32 5.63 -2.93
N PHE A 259 -21.12 5.01 -3.00
CA PHE A 259 -20.78 3.84 -2.17
C PHE A 259 -19.39 3.87 -1.54
N ALA A 260 -18.52 4.81 -1.92
CA ALA A 260 -17.18 4.95 -1.37
C ALA A 260 -16.86 6.42 -1.02
N GLN A 261 -15.89 6.64 -0.16
CA GLN A 261 -15.42 7.96 0.27
C GLN A 261 -14.04 8.30 -0.30
N ALA A 262 -13.40 7.32 -0.95
CA ALA A 262 -12.11 7.52 -1.61
C ALA A 262 -11.97 6.61 -2.83
N ILE A 263 -11.06 6.99 -3.72
CA ILE A 263 -10.51 6.11 -4.75
C ILE A 263 -9.05 5.81 -4.45
N GLY A 264 -8.62 4.57 -4.77
CA GLY A 264 -7.22 4.17 -4.81
C GLY A 264 -6.82 3.87 -6.25
N PRO A 265 -6.43 4.88 -7.06
CA PRO A 265 -6.06 4.65 -8.46
C PRO A 265 -4.63 4.14 -8.58
N ALA A 266 -4.37 3.27 -9.58
CA ALA A 266 -3.00 3.06 -10.04
C ALA A 266 -2.38 4.42 -10.41
N LYS A 267 -1.13 4.68 -9.99
CA LYS A 267 -0.48 5.99 -10.18
C LYS A 267 -0.46 6.45 -11.63
N GLY A 268 -0.41 5.53 -12.61
CA GLY A 268 -0.48 5.84 -14.04
C GLY A 268 -1.83 6.39 -14.52
N LEU A 269 -2.90 6.31 -13.71
CA LEU A 269 -4.18 6.97 -13.99
C LEU A 269 -4.15 8.46 -13.57
N VAL A 270 -3.25 8.82 -12.65
CA VAL A 270 -3.07 10.20 -12.16
C VAL A 270 -2.01 10.92 -12.99
N ILE A 271 -0.82 10.34 -13.12
CA ILE A 271 0.24 10.81 -14.01
C ILE A 271 0.64 9.63 -14.90
N PRO A 272 0.14 9.57 -16.15
CA PRO A 272 0.56 8.54 -17.11
C PRO A 272 2.02 8.74 -17.51
N THR A 273 2.65 7.71 -18.03
CA THR A 273 3.97 7.83 -18.65
C THR A 273 3.84 8.30 -20.10
N ASP A 274 4.83 9.09 -20.56
CA ASP A 274 4.99 9.48 -21.95
C ASP A 274 5.51 8.31 -22.83
N GLU A 275 5.80 8.58 -24.11
CA GLU A 275 6.28 7.58 -25.08
C GLU A 275 7.67 7.01 -24.71
N ASP A 276 8.48 7.77 -23.95
CA ASP A 276 9.80 7.38 -23.44
C ASP A 276 9.72 6.68 -22.08
N GLY A 277 8.52 6.60 -21.49
CA GLY A 277 8.24 6.01 -20.18
C GLY A 277 8.49 6.95 -18.98
N ASN A 278 8.80 8.22 -19.22
CA ASN A 278 8.96 9.23 -18.18
C ASN A 278 7.59 9.68 -17.64
N LEU A 279 7.58 10.42 -16.53
CA LEU A 279 6.33 11.04 -16.06
C LEU A 279 5.80 12.00 -17.12
N GLY A 280 4.58 11.75 -17.58
CA GLY A 280 3.85 12.60 -18.54
C GLY A 280 3.09 13.72 -17.87
N GLU A 281 2.16 14.31 -18.62
CA GLU A 281 1.27 15.34 -18.09
C GLU A 281 0.21 14.72 -17.16
N PRO A 282 -0.07 15.34 -16.00
CA PRO A 282 -1.12 14.89 -15.10
C PRO A 282 -2.50 14.88 -15.77
N THR A 283 -3.33 13.92 -15.37
CA THR A 283 -4.75 13.91 -15.73
C THR A 283 -5.57 14.78 -14.76
N ASP A 284 -6.82 15.06 -15.11
CA ASP A 284 -7.76 15.79 -14.24
C ASP A 284 -8.36 14.88 -13.14
N LEU A 285 -7.85 13.65 -12.95
CA LEU A 285 -8.48 12.65 -12.06
C LEU A 285 -8.59 13.14 -10.61
N VAL A 286 -7.53 13.77 -10.07
CA VAL A 286 -7.53 14.25 -8.67
C VAL A 286 -8.54 15.37 -8.48
N GLU A 287 -8.56 16.37 -9.39
CA GLU A 287 -9.51 17.48 -9.36
C GLU A 287 -10.96 16.98 -9.47
N ASN A 288 -11.24 16.08 -10.42
CA ASN A 288 -12.57 15.52 -10.63
C ASN A 288 -13.03 14.64 -9.46
N ALA A 289 -12.14 13.87 -8.84
CA ALA A 289 -12.44 13.08 -7.64
C ALA A 289 -12.79 13.99 -6.45
N HIS A 290 -12.01 15.04 -6.21
CA HIS A 290 -12.30 16.03 -5.18
C HIS A 290 -13.62 16.77 -5.44
N ALA A 291 -13.92 17.11 -6.70
CA ALA A 291 -15.21 17.70 -7.08
C ALA A 291 -16.40 16.77 -6.78
N ALA A 292 -16.19 15.44 -6.86
CA ALA A 292 -17.17 14.42 -6.46
C ALA A 292 -17.19 14.14 -4.94
N GLY A 293 -16.30 14.77 -4.16
CA GLY A 293 -16.18 14.57 -2.70
C GLY A 293 -15.39 13.32 -2.30
N LEU A 294 -14.58 12.76 -3.22
CA LEU A 294 -13.75 11.58 -2.99
C LEU A 294 -12.31 11.97 -2.66
N LEU A 295 -11.71 11.30 -1.66
CA LEU A 295 -10.27 11.34 -1.43
C LEU A 295 -9.54 10.50 -2.49
N VAL A 296 -8.25 10.79 -2.70
CA VAL A 296 -7.42 10.12 -3.71
C VAL A 296 -6.14 9.57 -3.08
N HIS A 297 -6.00 8.23 -3.06
CA HIS A 297 -4.85 7.52 -2.51
C HIS A 297 -4.20 6.64 -3.60
N PRO A 298 -3.30 7.17 -4.45
CA PRO A 298 -2.68 6.39 -5.53
C PRO A 298 -1.71 5.33 -5.02
N TYR A 299 -1.59 4.22 -5.78
CA TYR A 299 -0.70 3.10 -5.55
C TYR A 299 0.13 2.75 -6.79
N THR A 300 1.31 2.19 -6.70
CA THR A 300 2.17 1.95 -5.55
C THR A 300 3.50 2.64 -5.80
N PHE A 301 3.93 3.43 -4.85
CA PHE A 301 5.22 4.13 -4.92
C PHE A 301 6.34 3.20 -4.46
N ARG A 302 7.39 3.14 -5.26
CA ARG A 302 8.59 2.34 -5.02
C ARG A 302 9.82 3.14 -5.39
N SER A 303 10.88 3.01 -4.61
CA SER A 303 12.06 3.86 -4.74
C SER A 303 13.18 3.24 -5.57
N GLU A 304 13.06 1.96 -5.91
CA GLU A 304 14.07 1.27 -6.71
C GLU A 304 14.00 1.72 -8.18
N ASN A 305 15.16 1.86 -8.81
CA ASN A 305 15.29 2.17 -10.24
C ASN A 305 14.45 1.27 -11.15
N HIS A 306 14.23 0.02 -10.75
CA HIS A 306 13.39 -0.94 -11.48
C HIS A 306 11.97 -0.40 -11.72
N PHE A 307 11.43 0.37 -10.78
CA PHE A 307 10.04 0.86 -10.81
C PHE A 307 9.89 2.33 -11.15
N LEU A 308 10.98 3.08 -11.02
CA LEU A 308 10.96 4.52 -11.31
C LEU A 308 10.88 4.80 -12.82
N PRO A 309 10.25 5.89 -13.22
CA PRO A 309 10.36 6.43 -14.57
C PRO A 309 11.83 6.63 -14.97
N PRO A 310 12.19 6.46 -16.25
CA PRO A 310 13.59 6.51 -16.71
C PRO A 310 14.35 7.78 -16.31
N ASP A 311 13.70 8.94 -16.39
CA ASP A 311 14.27 10.25 -16.05
C ASP A 311 14.55 10.43 -14.55
N LEU A 312 13.90 9.63 -13.70
CA LEU A 312 14.12 9.63 -12.25
C LEU A 312 15.09 8.54 -11.79
N ARG A 313 15.58 7.69 -12.69
CA ARG A 313 16.54 6.63 -12.32
C ARG A 313 17.92 7.21 -12.07
N SER A 314 18.63 6.65 -11.09
CA SER A 314 20.06 6.88 -10.95
C SER A 314 20.82 6.07 -12.02
N ASP A 315 22.12 6.35 -12.19
CA ASP A 315 23.05 5.61 -13.06
C ASP A 315 23.47 4.23 -12.50
N ARG A 316 22.79 3.76 -11.44
CA ARG A 316 23.07 2.53 -10.73
C ARG A 316 22.16 1.39 -11.19
N GLY A 317 22.27 0.25 -10.51
CA GLY A 317 21.49 -0.95 -10.82
C GLY A 317 19.98 -0.84 -10.51
N PRO A 318 19.18 -1.83 -10.96
CA PRO A 318 17.73 -1.83 -10.78
C PRO A 318 17.29 -1.86 -9.31
N SER A 319 18.12 -2.40 -8.41
CA SER A 319 17.88 -2.48 -6.97
C SER A 319 18.26 -1.20 -6.21
N ASP A 320 19.00 -0.29 -6.85
CA ASP A 320 19.38 0.99 -6.25
C ASP A 320 18.24 1.99 -6.32
N TYR A 321 18.32 3.02 -5.47
CA TYR A 321 17.31 4.07 -5.44
C TYR A 321 17.65 5.21 -6.41
N GLY A 322 16.63 5.74 -7.06
CA GLY A 322 16.72 6.93 -7.92
C GLY A 322 16.12 8.16 -7.27
N GLY A 323 15.64 9.09 -8.09
CA GLY A 323 14.99 10.34 -7.71
C GLY A 323 13.55 10.18 -7.20
N PHE A 324 13.29 9.19 -6.36
CA PHE A 324 11.96 8.87 -5.84
C PHE A 324 11.25 10.07 -5.17
N ALA A 325 12.01 10.99 -4.57
CA ALA A 325 11.42 12.17 -3.92
C ALA A 325 10.68 13.04 -4.93
N ALA A 326 11.23 13.22 -6.13
CA ALA A 326 10.59 13.97 -7.20
C ALA A 326 9.29 13.31 -7.68
N GLU A 327 9.22 11.96 -7.71
CA GLU A 327 7.96 11.26 -8.01
C GLU A 327 6.90 11.57 -6.95
N TYR A 328 7.23 11.49 -5.65
CA TYR A 328 6.29 11.85 -4.58
C TYR A 328 5.83 13.30 -4.68
N GLU A 329 6.77 14.23 -4.88
CA GLU A 329 6.47 15.67 -4.97
C GLU A 329 5.50 15.98 -6.10
N ALA A 330 5.69 15.37 -7.29
CA ALA A 330 4.79 15.55 -8.42
C ALA A 330 3.33 15.17 -8.08
N PHE A 331 3.12 14.09 -7.32
CA PHE A 331 1.78 13.69 -6.87
C PHE A 331 1.26 14.57 -5.72
N PHE A 332 2.12 14.99 -4.81
CA PHE A 332 1.73 15.90 -3.71
C PHE A 332 1.28 17.26 -4.23
N GLU A 333 1.91 17.77 -5.28
CA GLU A 333 1.52 19.02 -5.94
C GLU A 333 0.11 18.97 -6.55
N LEU A 334 -0.34 17.78 -7.00
CA LEU A 334 -1.70 17.57 -7.50
C LEU A 334 -2.74 17.50 -6.37
N GLY A 335 -2.31 17.41 -5.11
CA GLY A 335 -3.18 17.41 -3.95
C GLY A 335 -3.74 16.04 -3.59
N VAL A 336 -3.03 14.93 -3.88
CA VAL A 336 -3.44 13.60 -3.41
C VAL A 336 -3.51 13.56 -1.88
N ASP A 337 -4.45 12.79 -1.33
CA ASP A 337 -4.74 12.74 0.11
C ASP A 337 -3.92 11.68 0.85
N GLY A 338 -3.31 10.76 0.12
CA GLY A 338 -2.43 9.72 0.65
C GLY A 338 -1.69 8.99 -0.45
N VAL A 339 -0.69 8.19 -0.09
CA VAL A 339 0.10 7.39 -1.04
C VAL A 339 0.39 6.01 -0.46
N PHE A 340 0.16 4.96 -1.27
CA PHE A 340 0.59 3.60 -0.93
C PHE A 340 2.06 3.42 -1.31
N THR A 341 2.88 3.04 -0.35
CA THR A 341 4.33 2.92 -0.57
C THR A 341 4.94 1.68 0.05
N ASP A 342 5.88 1.05 -0.66
CA ASP A 342 6.73 -0.01 -0.13
C ASP A 342 7.85 0.57 0.78
N PHE A 343 8.06 1.92 0.75
CA PHE A 343 9.14 2.62 1.43
C PHE A 343 8.60 3.76 2.31
N SER A 344 7.96 3.42 3.42
CA SER A 344 7.31 4.40 4.33
C SER A 344 8.25 5.54 4.75
N ARG A 345 9.55 5.25 5.01
CA ARG A 345 10.53 6.28 5.39
C ARG A 345 10.79 7.29 4.28
N HIS A 346 10.85 6.84 3.03
CA HIS A 346 11.07 7.71 1.88
C HIS A 346 9.86 8.63 1.64
N ALA A 347 8.65 8.07 1.68
CA ALA A 347 7.42 8.86 1.60
C ALA A 347 7.29 9.85 2.75
N PHE A 348 7.63 9.45 3.98
CA PHE A 348 7.65 10.34 5.13
C PHE A 348 8.59 11.53 4.91
N LEU A 349 9.84 11.28 4.49
CA LEU A 349 10.82 12.33 4.26
C LEU A 349 10.42 13.25 3.10
N ALA A 350 9.87 12.69 2.01
CA ALA A 350 9.35 13.49 0.88
C ALA A 350 8.19 14.39 1.33
N ARG A 351 7.25 13.85 2.13
CA ARG A 351 6.13 14.64 2.69
C ARG A 351 6.62 15.76 3.59
N GLU A 352 7.52 15.49 4.53
CA GLU A 352 8.06 16.52 5.44
C GLU A 352 8.78 17.63 4.65
N HIS A 353 9.57 17.26 3.64
CA HIS A 353 10.23 18.24 2.77
C HIS A 353 9.21 19.07 1.97
N PHE A 354 8.18 18.44 1.43
CA PHE A 354 7.12 19.13 0.68
C PHE A 354 6.32 20.12 1.55
N LEU A 355 6.04 19.75 2.83
CA LEU A 355 5.28 20.61 3.75
C LEU A 355 6.11 21.75 4.33
N ASP A 356 7.39 21.54 4.60
CA ASP A 356 8.34 22.53 5.16
C ASP A 356 9.68 22.47 4.39
N PRO A 357 9.72 23.02 3.17
CA PRO A 357 10.94 23.04 2.37
C PRO A 357 12.05 23.83 3.11
N GLN A 358 13.09 23.14 3.57
CA GLN A 358 14.25 23.81 4.13
C GLN A 358 15.01 24.52 3.01
N PRO A 359 15.48 25.77 3.23
CA PRO A 359 16.31 26.44 2.25
C PRO A 359 17.57 25.62 1.99
N VAL A 360 17.88 25.39 0.72
CA VAL A 360 19.17 24.82 0.34
C VAL A 360 20.20 25.89 0.67
N GLU A 361 21.05 25.68 1.69
CA GLU A 361 22.22 26.53 1.93
C GLU A 361 23.19 26.29 0.77
N ASP A 362 23.45 27.34 -0.02
CA ASP A 362 24.38 27.34 -1.14
C ASP A 362 25.84 27.07 -0.71
#